data_55d01f768500d33a93b062ced0af8ae0
#
_entry.id   55d01f768500d33a93b062ced0af8ae0
#
_cell.length_a   1.000
_cell.length_b   1.000
_cell.length_c   1.000
_cell.angle_alpha   90.00
_cell.angle_beta   90.00
_cell.angle_gamma   90.00
#
_symmetry.space_group_name_H-M   'P 1'
#
loop_
_entity.id
_entity.type
_entity.pdbx_description
1 polymer ?
#
loop_
_entity_poly.entity_id
_entity_poly.type
_entity_poly.pdbx_seq_one_letter_code
_entity_poly.pdbx_strand_id
1 'polypeptide(L)'
;YGAETAVKSSLDFLEEFLKVEMNQPGFVFDTPSRMKMGLSDAMQYAFDSVEKRAEELEVLSYSLQSTLTLAVYDGTTLYFAHAGDDGIVALDKDGIYAMVTARIKGEEASSVFPLQSKQWTYGKVNNTVGFVMATDGVLDAFVRPESENNRVYYRFIEPVFYTSQTDAESAKSNCNDWDEYLKTEAYRNAVTDDITFVGVVNQKAIQKSQKPVFDDEAWNKQTAEYEKKRRNA
;
A
#
# COMPACT_ATOMS: atom_id res chain seq x y z
N TYR A 1 1.49 -2.34 19.63
CA TYR A 1 0.09 -2.12 20.08
C TYR A 1 -0.64 -1.11 19.20
N GLY A 2 -0.04 0.06 18.89
CA GLY A 2 -0.71 1.10 18.10
C GLY A 2 -1.12 0.62 16.71
N ALA A 3 -0.18 0.14 15.91
CA ALA A 3 -0.42 -0.38 14.57
C ALA A 3 -1.42 -1.57 14.57
N GLU A 4 -1.25 -2.50 15.50
CA GLU A 4 -2.17 -3.66 15.65
C GLU A 4 -3.60 -3.21 15.94
N THR A 5 -3.77 -2.24 16.87
CA THR A 5 -5.08 -1.68 17.20
C THR A 5 -5.70 -0.97 16.00
N ALA A 6 -4.92 -0.14 15.30
CA ALA A 6 -5.39 0.58 14.13
C ALA A 6 -5.86 -0.36 13.01
N VAL A 7 -5.03 -1.35 12.65
CA VAL A 7 -5.35 -2.33 11.60
C VAL A 7 -6.59 -3.14 11.97
N LYS A 8 -6.64 -3.72 13.18
CA LYS A 8 -7.75 -4.57 13.58
C LYS A 8 -9.07 -3.79 13.60
N SER A 9 -9.11 -2.64 14.25
CA SER A 9 -10.34 -1.85 14.39
C SER A 9 -10.83 -1.33 13.03
N SER A 10 -9.94 -0.88 12.14
CA SER A 10 -10.33 -0.44 10.81
C SER A 10 -10.87 -1.57 9.93
N LEU A 11 -10.28 -2.76 10.01
CA LEU A 11 -10.75 -3.94 9.26
C LEU A 11 -12.11 -4.42 9.78
N ASP A 12 -12.30 -4.52 11.10
CA ASP A 12 -13.58 -4.89 11.70
C ASP A 12 -14.68 -3.91 11.26
N PHE A 13 -14.40 -2.61 11.26
CA PHE A 13 -15.33 -1.58 10.78
C PHE A 13 -15.64 -1.74 9.29
N LEU A 14 -14.63 -1.87 8.43
CA LEU A 14 -14.81 -2.00 6.97
C LEU A 14 -15.59 -3.27 6.61
N GLU A 15 -15.33 -4.37 7.29
CA GLU A 15 -16.06 -5.62 7.07
C GLU A 15 -17.54 -5.45 7.35
N GLU A 16 -17.90 -4.81 8.47
CA GLU A 16 -19.30 -4.56 8.83
C GLU A 16 -19.95 -3.54 7.88
N PHE A 17 -19.24 -2.44 7.57
CA PHE A 17 -19.71 -1.46 6.58
C PHE A 17 -20.02 -2.11 5.23
N LEU A 18 -19.10 -2.92 4.70
CA LEU A 18 -19.30 -3.59 3.41
C LEU A 18 -20.45 -4.59 3.45
N LYS A 19 -20.61 -5.36 4.54
CA LYS A 19 -21.75 -6.26 4.71
C LYS A 19 -23.09 -5.52 4.65
N VAL A 20 -23.17 -4.37 5.33
CA VAL A 20 -24.40 -3.54 5.34
C VAL A 20 -24.66 -2.96 3.95
N GLU A 21 -23.64 -2.37 3.32
CA GLU A 21 -23.78 -1.73 2.00
C GLU A 21 -24.12 -2.74 0.90
N MET A 22 -23.46 -3.90 0.86
CA MET A 22 -23.73 -4.94 -0.14
C MET A 22 -25.13 -5.52 -0.06
N ASN A 23 -25.78 -5.45 1.10
CA ASN A 23 -27.16 -5.89 1.29
C ASN A 23 -28.21 -4.83 0.92
N GLN A 24 -27.82 -3.60 0.58
CA GLN A 24 -28.75 -2.56 0.16
C GLN A 24 -29.28 -2.83 -1.25
N PRO A 25 -30.60 -2.66 -1.49
CA PRO A 25 -31.16 -2.74 -2.83
C PRO A 25 -30.48 -1.70 -3.77
N GLY A 26 -29.98 -2.17 -4.91
CA GLY A 26 -29.32 -1.30 -5.89
C GLY A 26 -27.89 -0.89 -5.51
N PHE A 27 -27.26 -1.58 -4.57
CA PHE A 27 -25.85 -1.38 -4.29
C PHE A 27 -25.01 -1.58 -5.56
N VAL A 28 -24.23 -0.57 -5.88
CA VAL A 28 -23.22 -0.63 -6.93
C VAL A 28 -21.89 -0.33 -6.25
N PHE A 29 -20.95 -1.25 -6.34
CA PHE A 29 -19.62 -1.10 -5.71
C PHE A 29 -18.89 0.17 -6.20
N ASP A 30 -19.25 0.66 -7.39
CA ASP A 30 -18.68 1.84 -8.01
C ASP A 30 -19.34 3.17 -7.60
N THR A 31 -19.77 3.34 -6.34
CA THR A 31 -20.22 4.62 -5.82
C THR A 31 -19.07 5.30 -5.06
N PRO A 32 -18.27 6.18 -5.72
CA PRO A 32 -17.03 6.72 -5.13
C PRO A 32 -17.24 7.44 -3.79
N SER A 33 -18.36 8.16 -3.65
CA SER A 33 -18.67 8.88 -2.42
C SER A 33 -18.93 7.97 -1.23
N ARG A 34 -19.61 6.83 -1.45
CA ARG A 34 -19.88 5.85 -0.38
C ARG A 34 -18.62 5.14 0.06
N MET A 35 -17.78 4.70 -0.90
CA MET A 35 -16.51 4.05 -0.57
C MET A 35 -15.56 5.01 0.15
N LYS A 36 -15.50 6.27 -0.28
CA LYS A 36 -14.73 7.29 0.42
C LYS A 36 -15.25 7.51 1.84
N MET A 37 -16.57 7.55 2.04
CA MET A 37 -17.19 7.68 3.37
C MET A 37 -16.80 6.49 4.26
N GLY A 38 -17.00 5.24 3.80
CA GLY A 38 -16.63 4.06 4.56
C GLY A 38 -15.15 4.00 4.93
N LEU A 39 -14.26 4.37 4.01
CA LEU A 39 -12.83 4.45 4.28
C LEU A 39 -12.51 5.58 5.28
N SER A 40 -13.17 6.74 5.17
CA SER A 40 -13.00 7.85 6.11
C SER A 40 -13.44 7.48 7.52
N ASP A 41 -14.58 6.82 7.63
CA ASP A 41 -15.12 6.37 8.91
C ASP A 41 -14.24 5.26 9.53
N ALA A 42 -13.68 4.36 8.69
CA ALA A 42 -12.72 3.36 9.14
C ALA A 42 -11.42 3.98 9.68
N MET A 43 -10.88 5.01 9.01
CA MET A 43 -9.72 5.75 9.51
C MET A 43 -10.03 6.46 10.83
N GLN A 44 -11.20 7.08 10.96
CA GLN A 44 -11.62 7.74 12.21
C GLN A 44 -11.81 6.70 13.33
N TYR A 45 -12.42 5.57 13.03
CA TYR A 45 -12.60 4.50 14.00
C TYR A 45 -11.26 3.89 14.48
N ALA A 46 -10.31 3.75 13.54
CA ALA A 46 -8.95 3.34 13.89
C ALA A 46 -8.27 4.36 14.81
N PHE A 47 -8.36 5.65 14.49
CA PHE A 47 -7.83 6.73 15.31
C PHE A 47 -8.42 6.67 16.73
N ASP A 48 -9.75 6.67 16.86
CA ASP A 48 -10.43 6.66 18.16
C ASP A 48 -10.08 5.39 18.99
N SER A 49 -9.90 4.25 18.31
CA SER A 49 -9.50 2.99 18.96
C SER A 49 -8.07 3.05 19.51
N VAL A 50 -7.14 3.72 18.80
CA VAL A 50 -5.76 3.91 19.27
C VAL A 50 -5.72 4.89 20.44
N GLU A 51 -6.48 5.99 20.39
CA GLU A 51 -6.60 6.94 21.51
C GLU A 51 -7.12 6.22 22.76
N LYS A 52 -8.20 5.47 22.63
CA LYS A 52 -8.75 4.67 23.73
C LYS A 52 -7.71 3.66 24.26
N ARG A 53 -6.95 3.03 23.38
CA ARG A 53 -5.92 2.08 23.78
C ARG A 53 -4.79 2.76 24.56
N ALA A 54 -4.43 3.98 24.20
CA ALA A 54 -3.44 4.77 24.94
C ALA A 54 -3.95 5.09 26.37
N GLU A 55 -5.22 5.48 26.50
CA GLU A 55 -5.86 5.69 27.82
C GLU A 55 -5.84 4.42 28.68
N GLU A 56 -6.23 3.26 28.10
CA GLU A 56 -6.22 1.97 28.82
C GLU A 56 -4.81 1.55 29.30
N LEU A 57 -3.77 1.93 28.56
CA LEU A 57 -2.38 1.63 28.89
C LEU A 57 -1.71 2.72 29.76
N GLU A 58 -2.45 3.79 30.05
CA GLU A 58 -1.95 4.96 30.77
C GLU A 58 -0.68 5.57 30.13
N VAL A 59 -0.62 5.57 28.79
CA VAL A 59 0.46 6.16 28.00
C VAL A 59 -0.04 7.34 27.17
N LEU A 60 0.89 8.19 26.72
CA LEU A 60 0.53 9.26 25.81
C LEU A 60 0.22 8.72 24.40
N SER A 61 -0.78 9.26 23.74
CA SER A 61 -1.23 8.83 22.41
C SER A 61 -0.10 8.78 21.37
N TYR A 62 0.84 9.74 21.42
CA TYR A 62 2.00 9.75 20.52
C TYR A 62 2.89 8.50 20.66
N SER A 63 2.87 7.81 21.80
CA SER A 63 3.63 6.56 22.00
C SER A 63 3.04 5.37 21.22
N LEU A 64 1.83 5.50 20.72
CA LEU A 64 1.12 4.51 19.91
C LEU A 64 0.91 4.96 18.46
N GLN A 65 1.67 5.97 18.01
CA GLN A 65 1.58 6.43 16.62
C GLN A 65 1.91 5.30 15.64
N SER A 66 1.18 5.29 14.53
CA SER A 66 1.43 4.37 13.42
C SER A 66 0.98 4.98 12.09
N THR A 67 1.56 4.56 11.00
CA THR A 67 0.99 4.73 9.67
C THR A 67 -0.18 3.77 9.49
N LEU A 68 -1.06 4.04 8.54
CA LEU A 68 -2.17 3.17 8.19
C LEU A 68 -2.55 3.34 6.73
N THR A 69 -2.55 2.25 5.99
CA THR A 69 -3.07 2.17 4.62
C THR A 69 -4.18 1.14 4.55
N LEU A 70 -5.34 1.55 4.07
CA LEU A 70 -6.52 0.72 3.86
C LEU A 70 -6.84 0.62 2.38
N ALA A 71 -7.23 -0.56 1.93
CA ALA A 71 -7.61 -0.81 0.54
C ALA A 71 -8.89 -1.63 0.47
N VAL A 72 -9.79 -1.24 -0.43
CA VAL A 72 -10.98 -2.01 -0.83
C VAL A 72 -10.93 -2.22 -2.33
N TYR A 73 -11.02 -3.47 -2.77
CA TYR A 73 -10.84 -3.86 -4.16
C TYR A 73 -11.97 -4.77 -4.63
N ASP A 74 -12.64 -4.39 -5.73
CA ASP A 74 -13.76 -5.15 -6.32
C ASP A 74 -13.33 -6.11 -7.44
N GLY A 75 -12.04 -6.19 -7.72
CA GLY A 75 -11.47 -6.97 -8.82
C GLY A 75 -11.14 -6.13 -10.06
N THR A 76 -11.52 -4.86 -10.10
CA THR A 76 -11.24 -3.92 -11.20
C THR A 76 -10.91 -2.52 -10.72
N THR A 77 -11.50 -2.12 -9.61
CA THR A 77 -11.34 -0.79 -9.02
C THR A 77 -10.76 -0.92 -7.63
N LEU A 78 -9.71 -0.19 -7.37
CA LEU A 78 -9.06 -0.06 -6.08
C LEU A 78 -9.47 1.27 -5.46
N TYR A 79 -10.06 1.23 -4.26
CA TYR A 79 -10.26 2.38 -3.38
C TYR A 79 -9.31 2.30 -2.21
N PHE A 80 -8.79 3.43 -1.76
CA PHE A 80 -7.86 3.44 -0.63
C PHE A 80 -8.00 4.68 0.24
N ALA A 81 -7.60 4.52 1.50
CA ALA A 81 -7.27 5.59 2.44
C ALA A 81 -5.85 5.38 2.95
N HIS A 82 -5.12 6.47 3.19
CA HIS A 82 -3.72 6.39 3.51
C HIS A 82 -3.29 7.52 4.46
N ALA A 83 -2.48 7.17 5.44
CA ALA A 83 -1.80 8.06 6.39
C ALA A 83 -0.37 7.55 6.63
N GLY A 84 0.63 8.31 6.24
CA GLY A 84 2.03 7.96 6.47
C GLY A 84 2.90 7.97 5.22
N ASP A 85 3.97 7.19 5.23
CA ASP A 85 4.94 7.03 4.15
C ASP A 85 5.07 5.58 3.64
N ASP A 86 4.27 4.67 4.18
CA ASP A 86 3.92 3.40 3.55
C ASP A 86 3.13 3.64 2.25
N GLY A 87 2.65 2.61 1.57
CA GLY A 87 1.84 2.88 0.39
C GLY A 87 1.48 1.71 -0.49
N ILE A 88 0.85 2.08 -1.62
CA ILE A 88 0.31 1.15 -2.61
C ILE A 88 0.96 1.41 -3.97
N VAL A 89 1.42 0.33 -4.61
CA VAL A 89 1.74 0.31 -6.04
C VAL A 89 0.72 -0.56 -6.76
N ALA A 90 -0.01 0.02 -7.70
CA ALA A 90 -1.01 -0.66 -8.51
C ALA A 90 -0.46 -1.00 -9.90
N LEU A 91 -0.93 -2.12 -10.45
CA LEU A 91 -0.74 -2.54 -11.83
C LEU A 91 -2.08 -2.43 -12.54
N ASP A 92 -2.10 -1.72 -13.66
CA ASP A 92 -3.28 -1.60 -14.50
C ASP A 92 -3.33 -2.67 -15.62
N LYS A 93 -4.45 -2.70 -16.35
CA LYS A 93 -4.68 -3.64 -17.48
C LYS A 93 -3.71 -3.40 -18.66
N ASP A 94 -3.14 -2.22 -18.77
CA ASP A 94 -2.23 -1.84 -19.86
C ASP A 94 -0.76 -2.12 -19.49
N GLY A 95 -0.52 -2.72 -18.31
CA GLY A 95 0.80 -3.13 -17.85
C GLY A 95 1.58 -2.00 -17.18
N ILE A 96 0.91 -0.93 -16.76
CA ILE A 96 1.55 0.21 -16.13
C ILE A 96 1.56 0.02 -14.61
N TYR A 97 2.75 0.10 -14.01
CA TYR A 97 2.93 0.14 -12.57
C TYR A 97 3.03 1.58 -12.10
N ALA A 98 2.21 1.94 -11.13
CA ALA A 98 2.22 3.26 -10.55
C ALA A 98 2.07 3.21 -9.03
N MET A 99 2.86 4.01 -8.31
CA MET A 99 2.58 4.30 -6.92
C MET A 99 1.37 5.25 -6.86
N VAL A 100 0.31 4.81 -6.19
CA VAL A 100 -0.99 5.52 -6.18
C VAL A 100 -1.24 6.30 -4.89
N THR A 101 -0.47 6.03 -3.84
CA THR A 101 -0.46 6.80 -2.60
C THR A 101 0.63 7.85 -2.63
N ALA A 102 0.38 9.01 -2.03
CA ALA A 102 1.42 10.01 -1.81
C ALA A 102 2.20 9.65 -0.52
N ARG A 103 3.51 9.59 -0.60
CA ARG A 103 4.35 9.46 0.59
C ARG A 103 4.39 10.81 1.30
N ILE A 104 3.64 10.93 2.39
CA ILE A 104 3.53 12.18 3.14
C ILE A 104 4.63 12.16 4.21
N LYS A 105 5.76 12.80 3.88
CA LYS A 105 6.86 13.05 4.83
C LYS A 105 6.74 14.47 5.38
N GLY A 106 7.09 14.65 6.65
CA GLY A 106 7.20 15.97 7.27
C GLY A 106 8.42 16.76 6.77
N GLU A 107 8.65 17.94 7.34
CA GLU A 107 9.77 18.82 6.98
C GLU A 107 11.14 18.18 7.28
N GLU A 108 11.23 17.30 8.28
CA GLU A 108 12.42 16.52 8.56
C GLU A 108 12.33 15.14 7.89
N ALA A 109 13.46 14.61 7.43
CA ALA A 109 13.53 13.33 6.72
C ALA A 109 12.98 12.13 7.53
N SER A 110 12.96 12.25 8.87
CA SER A 110 12.40 11.28 9.82
C SER A 110 10.95 11.57 10.23
N SER A 111 10.39 12.69 9.79
CA SER A 111 9.01 13.08 10.14
C SER A 111 8.04 12.39 9.22
N VAL A 112 7.15 11.60 9.81
CA VAL A 112 6.01 10.96 9.13
C VAL A 112 4.73 11.56 9.68
N PHE A 113 3.72 11.75 8.84
CA PHE A 113 2.39 12.11 9.31
C PHE A 113 1.59 10.84 9.62
N PRO A 114 1.57 10.39 10.89
CA PRO A 114 0.89 9.17 11.27
C PRO A 114 -0.64 9.33 11.23
N LEU A 115 -1.35 8.26 11.51
CA LEU A 115 -2.81 8.26 11.66
C LEU A 115 -3.32 9.40 12.56
N GLN A 116 -2.59 9.68 13.64
CA GLN A 116 -2.90 10.72 14.63
C GLN A 116 -2.82 12.15 14.08
N SER A 117 -2.11 12.37 12.98
CA SER A 117 -2.03 13.70 12.35
C SER A 117 -3.33 14.14 11.67
N LYS A 118 -4.24 13.19 11.41
CA LYS A 118 -5.49 13.40 10.63
C LYS A 118 -5.26 13.97 9.22
N GLN A 119 -4.04 13.86 8.70
CA GLN A 119 -3.69 14.22 7.32
C GLN A 119 -3.87 13.01 6.41
N TRP A 120 -5.09 12.54 6.29
CA TRP A 120 -5.41 11.34 5.54
C TRP A 120 -5.71 11.67 4.08
N THR A 121 -5.20 10.84 3.18
CA THR A 121 -5.49 10.94 1.74
C THR A 121 -6.38 9.79 1.31
N TYR A 122 -7.15 10.02 0.24
CA TYR A 122 -8.09 9.06 -0.31
C TYR A 122 -7.94 9.01 -1.82
N GLY A 123 -8.09 7.83 -2.39
CA GLY A 123 -8.00 7.68 -3.83
C GLY A 123 -8.84 6.55 -4.39
N LYS A 124 -8.96 6.59 -5.73
CA LYS A 124 -9.60 5.57 -6.55
C LYS A 124 -8.74 5.32 -7.78
N VAL A 125 -8.48 4.05 -8.09
CA VAL A 125 -7.77 3.63 -9.30
C VAL A 125 -8.63 2.64 -10.06
N ASN A 126 -8.99 2.98 -11.28
CA ASN A 126 -9.78 2.11 -12.15
C ASN A 126 -8.86 1.21 -12.98
N ASN A 127 -9.42 0.13 -13.55
CA ASN A 127 -8.71 -0.83 -14.40
C ASN A 127 -7.51 -1.50 -13.71
N THR A 128 -7.52 -1.58 -12.38
CA THR A 128 -6.49 -2.24 -11.61
C THR A 128 -6.63 -3.76 -11.78
N VAL A 129 -5.54 -4.44 -12.13
CA VAL A 129 -5.49 -5.91 -12.23
C VAL A 129 -4.84 -6.54 -11.00
N GLY A 130 -4.13 -5.74 -10.23
CA GLY A 130 -3.52 -6.12 -8.97
C GLY A 130 -2.78 -4.96 -8.33
N PHE A 131 -2.39 -5.12 -7.07
CA PHE A 131 -1.61 -4.12 -6.35
C PHE A 131 -0.78 -4.78 -5.24
N VAL A 132 0.22 -4.07 -4.79
CA VAL A 132 0.98 -4.37 -3.58
C VAL A 132 0.84 -3.23 -2.60
N MET A 133 0.71 -3.57 -1.32
CA MET A 133 0.80 -2.64 -0.20
C MET A 133 2.02 -2.99 0.61
N ALA A 134 2.79 -2.00 1.00
CA ALA A 134 4.00 -2.25 1.77
C ALA A 134 4.33 -1.08 2.71
N THR A 135 4.96 -1.41 3.84
CA THR A 135 5.64 -0.42 4.68
C THR A 135 6.88 0.11 3.97
N ASP A 136 7.39 1.24 4.41
CA ASP A 136 8.55 1.91 3.82
C ASP A 136 9.79 1.02 3.77
N GLY A 137 10.00 0.16 4.78
CA GLY A 137 11.06 -0.85 4.79
C GLY A 137 11.05 -1.81 3.59
N VAL A 138 9.91 -1.97 2.90
CA VAL A 138 9.82 -2.73 1.64
C VAL A 138 9.70 -1.81 0.44
N LEU A 139 8.91 -0.73 0.54
CA LEU A 139 8.73 0.22 -0.58
C LEU A 139 10.05 0.80 -1.06
N ASP A 140 10.97 1.12 -0.14
CA ASP A 140 12.27 1.71 -0.46
C ASP A 140 13.17 0.78 -1.28
N ALA A 141 12.87 -0.53 -1.33
CA ALA A 141 13.56 -1.46 -2.20
C ALA A 141 13.20 -1.27 -3.69
N PHE A 142 11.97 -0.84 -3.99
CA PHE A 142 11.50 -0.78 -5.38
C PHE A 142 10.83 0.54 -5.79
N VAL A 143 10.60 1.48 -4.88
CA VAL A 143 10.10 2.82 -5.19
C VAL A 143 11.22 3.84 -5.04
N ARG A 144 11.47 4.61 -6.08
CA ARG A 144 12.46 5.68 -6.07
C ARG A 144 11.74 7.02 -6.14
N PRO A 145 11.97 7.93 -5.18
CA PRO A 145 11.39 9.26 -5.22
C PRO A 145 12.00 10.04 -6.41
N GLU A 146 11.15 10.59 -7.24
CA GLU A 146 11.52 11.65 -8.20
C GLU A 146 10.72 12.91 -7.84
N SER A 147 11.18 14.08 -8.30
CA SER A 147 10.71 15.39 -7.83
C SER A 147 9.19 15.59 -7.77
N GLU A 148 8.42 14.89 -8.61
CA GLU A 148 6.95 14.97 -8.62
C GLU A 148 6.28 13.59 -8.73
N ASN A 149 6.99 12.55 -9.18
CA ASN A 149 6.44 11.21 -9.35
C ASN A 149 7.41 10.15 -8.82
N ASN A 150 6.87 9.19 -8.11
CA ASN A 150 7.64 8.03 -7.68
C ASN A 150 7.84 7.07 -8.85
N ARG A 151 9.09 6.70 -9.15
CA ARG A 151 9.39 5.63 -10.10
C ARG A 151 9.33 4.27 -9.42
N VAL A 152 8.73 3.30 -10.09
CA VAL A 152 8.60 1.94 -9.60
C VAL A 152 9.57 1.01 -10.32
N TYR A 153 10.51 0.42 -9.59
CA TYR A 153 11.33 -0.69 -10.07
C TYR A 153 10.49 -1.98 -10.04
N TYR A 154 9.53 -2.06 -10.97
CA TYR A 154 8.51 -3.11 -10.95
C TYR A 154 9.07 -4.52 -11.15
N ARG A 155 10.29 -4.68 -11.66
CA ARG A 155 10.98 -5.97 -11.73
C ARG A 155 11.07 -6.66 -10.37
N PHE A 156 11.15 -5.88 -9.29
CA PHE A 156 11.17 -6.41 -7.93
C PHE A 156 9.82 -7.05 -7.54
N ILE A 157 8.70 -6.43 -7.89
CA ILE A 157 7.35 -6.88 -7.51
C ILE A 157 6.63 -7.69 -8.60
N GLU A 158 7.19 -7.78 -9.80
CA GLU A 158 6.60 -8.54 -10.93
C GLU A 158 6.24 -9.99 -10.55
N PRO A 159 7.07 -10.73 -9.78
CA PRO A 159 6.73 -12.09 -9.37
C PRO A 159 5.42 -12.19 -8.58
N VAL A 160 5.06 -11.17 -7.79
CA VAL A 160 3.78 -11.15 -7.05
C VAL A 160 2.60 -11.29 -8.00
N PHE A 161 2.66 -10.67 -9.16
CA PHE A 161 1.57 -10.63 -10.13
C PHE A 161 1.58 -11.85 -11.06
N TYR A 162 2.74 -12.21 -11.61
CA TYR A 162 2.83 -13.16 -12.72
C TYR A 162 3.18 -14.59 -12.31
N THR A 163 3.71 -14.83 -11.11
CA THR A 163 3.83 -16.19 -10.58
C THR A 163 2.60 -16.66 -9.81
N SER A 164 1.85 -15.73 -9.23
CA SER A 164 0.61 -16.03 -8.47
C SER A 164 -0.64 -16.15 -9.34
N GLN A 165 -0.51 -16.03 -10.67
CA GLN A 165 -1.68 -15.91 -11.58
C GLN A 165 -2.39 -17.24 -11.87
N THR A 166 -1.77 -18.38 -11.57
CA THR A 166 -2.29 -19.68 -12.02
C THR A 166 -3.36 -20.23 -11.09
N ASP A 167 -3.08 -20.29 -9.80
CA ASP A 167 -3.95 -20.90 -8.78
C ASP A 167 -3.58 -20.45 -7.35
N ALA A 168 -4.37 -20.90 -6.38
CA ALA A 168 -4.16 -20.55 -4.97
C ALA A 168 -2.88 -21.18 -4.38
N GLU A 169 -2.44 -22.33 -4.90
CA GLU A 169 -1.22 -22.99 -4.43
C GLU A 169 0.02 -22.21 -4.88
N SER A 170 0.05 -21.78 -6.14
CA SER A 170 1.10 -20.91 -6.66
C SER A 170 1.16 -19.57 -5.91
N ALA A 171 0.00 -18.97 -5.57
CA ALA A 171 -0.05 -17.76 -4.78
C ALA A 171 0.52 -17.97 -3.37
N LYS A 172 0.21 -19.11 -2.74
CA LYS A 172 0.76 -19.47 -1.42
C LYS A 172 2.27 -19.73 -1.47
N SER A 173 2.75 -20.44 -2.50
CA SER A 173 4.19 -20.68 -2.69
C SER A 173 4.93 -19.35 -2.86
N ASN A 174 4.43 -18.47 -3.71
CA ASN A 174 5.02 -17.14 -3.90
C ASN A 174 5.02 -16.30 -2.61
N CYS A 175 3.97 -16.39 -1.79
CA CYS A 175 3.94 -15.73 -0.49
C CYS A 175 5.05 -16.26 0.45
N ASN A 176 5.27 -17.58 0.46
CA ASN A 176 6.35 -18.18 1.26
C ASN A 176 7.73 -17.74 0.75
N ASP A 177 7.95 -17.72 -0.56
CA ASP A 177 9.22 -17.27 -1.16
C ASP A 177 9.53 -15.82 -0.79
N TRP A 178 8.51 -14.95 -0.80
CA TRP A 178 8.64 -13.56 -0.34
C TRP A 178 8.95 -13.48 1.16
N ASP A 179 8.27 -14.27 1.99
CA ASP A 179 8.50 -14.30 3.44
C ASP A 179 9.92 -14.75 3.76
N GLU A 180 10.41 -15.79 3.06
CA GLU A 180 11.80 -16.26 3.18
C GLU A 180 12.80 -15.18 2.73
N TYR A 181 12.56 -14.53 1.57
CA TYR A 181 13.44 -13.49 1.06
C TYR A 181 13.55 -12.29 2.03
N LEU A 182 12.42 -11.78 2.52
CA LEU A 182 12.38 -10.64 3.43
C LEU A 182 13.01 -10.95 4.81
N LYS A 183 13.13 -12.23 5.18
CA LYS A 183 13.80 -12.69 6.41
C LYS A 183 15.28 -12.94 6.24
N THR A 184 15.83 -12.89 5.03
CA THR A 184 17.28 -13.12 4.82
C THR A 184 18.11 -12.12 5.59
N GLU A 185 19.29 -12.57 6.07
CA GLU A 185 20.22 -11.70 6.77
C GLU A 185 20.65 -10.51 5.91
N ALA A 186 20.82 -10.73 4.60
CA ALA A 186 21.17 -9.66 3.66
C ALA A 186 20.10 -8.55 3.61
N TYR A 187 18.81 -8.94 3.56
CA TYR A 187 17.72 -7.97 3.56
C TYR A 187 17.60 -7.25 4.90
N ARG A 188 17.64 -7.99 6.01
CA ARG A 188 17.54 -7.44 7.38
C ARG A 188 18.70 -6.52 7.75
N ASN A 189 19.90 -6.75 7.23
CA ASN A 189 21.04 -5.85 7.44
C ASN A 189 20.91 -4.56 6.60
N ALA A 190 20.18 -4.59 5.49
CA ALA A 190 19.94 -3.42 4.65
C ALA A 190 18.71 -2.60 5.10
N VAL A 191 17.76 -3.22 5.81
CA VAL A 191 16.49 -2.61 6.23
C VAL A 191 16.35 -2.74 7.73
N THR A 192 16.39 -1.62 8.43
CA THR A 192 16.29 -1.56 9.90
C THR A 192 14.86 -1.31 10.39
N ASP A 193 13.93 -1.10 9.47
CA ASP A 193 12.54 -0.77 9.76
C ASP A 193 11.61 -1.98 9.70
N ASP A 194 10.35 -1.78 10.07
CA ASP A 194 9.32 -2.79 10.00
C ASP A 194 9.05 -3.21 8.56
N ILE A 195 8.88 -4.52 8.37
CA ILE A 195 8.71 -5.12 7.06
C ILE A 195 7.31 -5.74 6.99
N THR A 196 6.43 -5.11 6.23
CA THR A 196 5.11 -5.66 5.90
C THR A 196 4.87 -5.53 4.40
N PHE A 197 4.38 -6.61 3.79
CA PHE A 197 4.13 -6.70 2.37
C PHE A 197 2.87 -7.52 2.10
N VAL A 198 1.93 -6.94 1.32
CA VAL A 198 0.67 -7.59 0.93
C VAL A 198 0.52 -7.48 -0.58
N GLY A 199 0.34 -8.60 -1.27
CA GLY A 199 0.05 -8.66 -2.70
C GLY A 199 -1.38 -9.11 -2.97
N VAL A 200 -2.08 -8.44 -3.88
CA VAL A 200 -3.43 -8.79 -4.33
C VAL A 200 -3.46 -8.82 -5.85
N VAL A 201 -3.97 -9.92 -6.42
CA VAL A 201 -4.01 -10.11 -7.87
C VAL A 201 -5.37 -10.64 -8.30
N ASN A 202 -5.99 -10.00 -9.29
CA ASN A 202 -7.12 -10.58 -9.99
C ASN A 202 -6.59 -11.55 -11.08
N GLN A 203 -6.62 -12.85 -10.78
CA GLN A 203 -6.09 -13.89 -11.65
C GLN A 203 -6.71 -13.89 -13.06
N LYS A 204 -7.98 -13.54 -13.20
CA LYS A 204 -8.66 -13.48 -14.51
C LYS A 204 -8.27 -12.23 -15.30
N ALA A 205 -8.05 -11.11 -14.61
CA ALA A 205 -7.69 -9.86 -15.25
C ALA A 205 -6.21 -9.84 -15.66
N ILE A 206 -5.31 -10.35 -14.82
CA ILE A 206 -3.86 -10.37 -15.10
C ILE A 206 -3.51 -11.23 -16.31
N GLN A 207 -4.24 -12.33 -16.55
CA GLN A 207 -4.06 -13.18 -17.75
C GLN A 207 -4.38 -12.47 -19.06
N LYS A 208 -5.17 -11.38 -18.99
CA LYS A 208 -5.59 -10.58 -20.14
C LYS A 208 -4.86 -9.25 -20.24
N SER A 209 -4.08 -8.90 -19.21
CA SER A 209 -3.29 -7.67 -19.20
C SER A 209 -2.03 -7.81 -20.03
N GLN A 210 -1.49 -6.67 -20.42
CA GLN A 210 -0.17 -6.64 -21.04
C GLN A 210 0.89 -6.87 -19.95
N LYS A 211 1.78 -7.84 -20.18
CA LYS A 211 2.96 -7.97 -19.34
C LYS A 211 4.02 -6.97 -19.83
N PRO A 212 4.39 -5.99 -19.00
CA PRO A 212 5.41 -5.02 -19.39
C PRO A 212 6.79 -5.69 -19.47
N VAL A 213 7.62 -5.19 -20.39
CA VAL A 213 9.03 -5.57 -20.46
C VAL A 213 9.84 -4.49 -19.78
N PHE A 214 10.59 -4.86 -18.73
CA PHE A 214 11.43 -3.91 -18.01
C PHE A 214 12.63 -3.50 -18.86
N ASP A 215 12.80 -2.20 -19.04
CA ASP A 215 13.94 -1.63 -19.75
C ASP A 215 15.04 -1.20 -18.76
N ASP A 216 16.02 -2.08 -18.57
CA ASP A 216 17.13 -1.87 -17.64
C ASP A 216 17.99 -0.66 -18.07
N GLU A 217 18.16 -0.41 -19.38
CA GLU A 217 18.99 0.70 -19.88
C GLU A 217 18.31 2.05 -19.60
N ALA A 218 17.01 2.14 -19.91
CA ALA A 218 16.22 3.34 -19.60
C ALA A 218 16.18 3.61 -18.10
N TRP A 219 16.00 2.56 -17.28
CA TRP A 219 16.02 2.69 -15.83
C TRP A 219 17.34 3.25 -15.30
N ASN A 220 18.45 2.65 -15.71
CA ASN A 220 19.80 3.04 -15.26
C ASN A 220 20.15 4.47 -15.69
N LYS A 221 19.80 4.82 -16.93
CA LYS A 221 20.00 6.18 -17.45
C LYS A 221 19.24 7.22 -16.62
N GLN A 222 17.95 7.00 -16.37
CA GLN A 222 17.13 7.91 -15.59
C GLN A 222 17.63 8.02 -14.14
N THR A 223 18.06 6.92 -13.54
CA THR A 223 18.64 6.91 -12.19
C THR A 223 19.90 7.77 -12.13
N ALA A 224 20.81 7.63 -13.10
CA ALA A 224 22.04 8.43 -13.17
C ALA A 224 21.74 9.93 -13.37
N GLU A 225 20.75 10.27 -14.19
CA GLU A 225 20.32 11.66 -14.40
C GLU A 225 19.72 12.27 -13.12
N TYR A 226 18.91 11.52 -12.39
CA TYR A 226 18.33 11.95 -11.11
C TYR A 226 19.43 12.19 -10.06
N GLU A 227 20.34 11.24 -9.88
CA GLU A 227 21.45 11.38 -8.95
C GLU A 227 22.35 12.59 -9.28
N LYS A 228 22.58 12.84 -10.58
CA LYS A 228 23.35 14.02 -11.01
C LYS A 228 22.62 15.32 -10.65
N LYS A 229 21.30 15.38 -10.84
CA LYS A 229 20.51 16.56 -10.45
C LYS A 229 20.57 16.79 -8.94
N ARG A 230 20.42 15.71 -8.14
CA ARG A 230 20.44 15.77 -6.67
C ARG A 230 21.80 16.24 -6.12
N ARG A 231 22.91 15.87 -6.76
CA ARG A 231 24.27 16.33 -6.34
C ARG A 231 24.54 17.79 -6.66
N ASN A 232 23.81 18.35 -7.62
CA ASN A 232 23.98 19.73 -8.08
C ASN A 232 22.97 20.72 -7.47
N ALA A 233 22.03 20.22 -6.66
CA ALA A 233 21.04 21.00 -5.89
C ALA A 233 21.51 21.20 -4.46
#